data_e1df8cb3dc03318f38bf7188150acc80
#
_entry.id   e1df8cb3dc03318f38bf7188150acc80
#
_cell.length_a   1.000
_cell.length_b   1.000
_cell.length_c   1.000
_cell.angle_alpha   90.00
_cell.angle_beta   90.00
_cell.angle_gamma   90.00
#
_symmetry.space_group_name_H-M   'P 1'
#
loop_
_entity.id
_entity.type
_entity.pdbx_description
1 polymer ?
#
loop_
_entity_poly.entity_id
_entity_poly.type
_entity_poly.pdbx_seq_one_letter_code
_entity_poly.pdbx_strand_id
1 'polypeptide(L)'
;IKLSEEEISKGKNILKDIIRNNKKTICIYTNATGNKCYSETWWETVYSRLLKEYPEFNIIEMLPIENISKINFKAPNFYSQDIREMGAIIHNTNIFVSADNGVMHLASASLTPIVGFFSRTKRNVYGSYGNGSVALDTNETNIEDWFNEIARILK
;
A
#
# COMPACT_ATOMS: atom_id res chain seq x y z
N ILE A 1 3.73 10.89 12.90
CA ILE A 1 4.37 11.85 11.98
C ILE A 1 3.31 12.81 11.48
N LYS A 2 3.58 14.09 11.58
CA LYS A 2 2.72 15.11 10.96
C LYS A 2 3.50 15.77 9.84
N LEU A 3 2.98 15.67 8.61
CA LEU A 3 3.60 16.25 7.43
C LEU A 3 3.18 17.70 7.27
N SER A 4 4.10 18.56 6.84
CA SER A 4 3.78 19.94 6.49
C SER A 4 3.12 20.00 5.11
N GLU A 5 2.44 21.13 4.83
CA GLU A 5 1.84 21.36 3.53
C GLU A 5 2.88 21.34 2.41
N GLU A 6 4.07 21.87 2.69
CA GLU A 6 5.19 21.84 1.74
C GLU A 6 5.63 20.43 1.43
N GLU A 7 5.75 19.57 2.45
CA GLU A 7 6.12 18.16 2.27
C GLU A 7 5.06 17.41 1.46
N ILE A 8 3.79 17.65 1.76
CA ILE A 8 2.67 17.04 1.02
C ILE A 8 2.70 17.47 -0.44
N SER A 9 2.94 18.74 -0.71
CA SER A 9 3.04 19.26 -2.07
C SER A 9 4.22 18.66 -2.85
N LYS A 10 5.36 18.52 -2.20
CA LYS A 10 6.52 17.84 -2.80
C LYS A 10 6.20 16.39 -3.13
N GLY A 11 5.55 15.67 -2.21
CA GLY A 11 5.12 14.29 -2.44
C GLY A 11 4.18 14.17 -3.61
N LYS A 12 3.26 15.12 -3.75
CA LYS A 12 2.34 15.18 -4.89
C LYS A 12 3.09 15.34 -6.21
N ASN A 13 4.09 16.19 -6.24
CA ASN A 13 4.88 16.41 -7.47
C ASN A 13 5.69 15.17 -7.84
N ILE A 14 6.28 14.49 -6.85
CA ILE A 14 6.99 13.23 -7.08
C ILE A 14 6.04 12.17 -7.63
N LEU A 15 4.85 12.05 -7.03
CA LEU A 15 3.84 11.11 -7.49
C LEU A 15 3.44 11.40 -8.93
N LYS A 16 3.23 12.66 -9.28
CA LYS A 16 2.90 13.07 -10.65
C LYS A 16 3.95 12.64 -11.67
N ASP A 17 5.22 12.71 -11.30
CA ASP A 17 6.32 12.27 -12.16
C ASP A 17 6.30 10.75 -12.36
N ILE A 18 5.80 10.00 -11.38
CA ILE A 18 5.69 8.55 -11.47
C ILE A 18 4.51 8.14 -12.34
N ILE A 19 3.33 8.72 -12.10
CA ILE A 19 2.08 8.28 -12.74
C ILE A 19 1.74 9.04 -14.03
N ARG A 20 2.16 10.29 -14.13
CA ARG A 20 1.98 11.16 -15.31
C ARG A 20 0.54 11.34 -15.77
N ASN A 21 -0.41 11.29 -14.83
CA ASN A 21 -1.84 11.53 -15.07
C ASN A 21 -2.49 11.98 -13.77
N ASN A 22 -3.81 12.23 -13.81
CA ASN A 22 -4.57 12.69 -12.64
C ASN A 22 -5.49 11.59 -12.06
N LYS A 23 -5.26 10.34 -12.45
CA LYS A 23 -6.08 9.23 -11.97
C LYS A 23 -5.76 8.91 -10.51
N LYS A 24 -6.74 8.31 -9.83
CA LYS A 24 -6.55 7.80 -8.48
C LYS A 24 -5.49 6.70 -8.46
N THR A 25 -4.84 6.55 -7.33
CA THR A 25 -3.66 5.69 -7.22
C THR A 25 -3.78 4.70 -6.06
N ILE A 26 -3.49 3.45 -6.37
CA ILE A 26 -3.34 2.36 -5.40
C ILE A 26 -1.85 2.16 -5.20
N CYS A 27 -1.38 2.26 -3.95
CA CYS A 27 0.02 1.99 -3.62
C CYS A 27 0.13 0.63 -2.94
N ILE A 28 1.00 -0.23 -3.43
CA ILE A 28 1.25 -1.53 -2.82
C ILE A 28 2.67 -1.60 -2.27
N TYR A 29 2.86 -2.40 -1.24
CA TYR A 29 4.17 -2.70 -0.67
C TYR A 29 4.24 -4.21 -0.45
N THR A 30 5.05 -4.89 -1.25
CA THR A 30 5.05 -6.36 -1.33
C THR A 30 6.05 -7.03 -0.40
N ASN A 31 6.92 -6.27 0.26
CA ASN A 31 7.93 -6.82 1.16
C ASN A 31 7.41 -6.88 2.60
N ALA A 32 7.90 -7.86 3.35
CA ALA A 32 7.70 -7.96 4.79
C ALA A 32 8.83 -8.79 5.37
N THR A 33 9.00 -8.74 6.70
CA THR A 33 10.10 -9.40 7.37
C THR A 33 9.78 -10.88 7.63
N GLY A 34 10.68 -11.76 7.23
CA GLY A 34 10.64 -13.18 7.56
C GLY A 34 9.37 -13.88 7.09
N ASN A 35 8.74 -14.61 7.99
CA ASN A 35 7.53 -15.40 7.67
C ASN A 35 6.24 -14.58 7.57
N LYS A 36 6.33 -13.26 7.73
CA LYS A 36 5.22 -12.35 7.41
C LYS A 36 5.14 -12.03 5.92
N CYS A 37 6.17 -12.38 5.16
CA CYS A 37 6.25 -12.10 3.73
C CYS A 37 5.43 -13.12 2.94
N TYR A 38 4.53 -12.62 2.11
CA TYR A 38 3.77 -13.48 1.20
C TYR A 38 4.60 -13.81 -0.04
N SER A 39 4.29 -14.94 -0.69
CA SER A 39 5.02 -15.40 -1.87
C SER A 39 4.80 -14.51 -3.09
N GLU A 40 5.65 -14.68 -4.09
CA GLU A 40 5.47 -14.02 -5.38
C GLU A 40 4.15 -14.43 -6.02
N THR A 41 3.79 -15.71 -5.95
CA THR A 41 2.51 -16.22 -6.49
C THR A 41 1.32 -15.51 -5.84
N TRP A 42 1.37 -15.33 -4.53
CA TRP A 42 0.29 -14.66 -3.79
C TRP A 42 0.15 -13.21 -4.25
N TRP A 43 1.26 -12.47 -4.31
CA TRP A 43 1.24 -11.07 -4.72
C TRP A 43 0.88 -10.90 -6.19
N GLU A 44 1.33 -11.79 -7.06
CA GLU A 44 0.94 -11.78 -8.48
C GLU A 44 -0.58 -11.96 -8.63
N THR A 45 -1.18 -12.82 -7.82
CA THR A 45 -2.63 -13.03 -7.83
C THR A 45 -3.36 -11.74 -7.42
N VAL A 46 -2.92 -11.08 -6.36
CA VAL A 46 -3.52 -9.83 -5.89
C VAL A 46 -3.31 -8.72 -6.92
N TYR A 47 -2.10 -8.59 -7.44
CA TYR A 47 -1.78 -7.55 -8.43
C TYR A 47 -2.60 -7.72 -9.71
N SER A 48 -2.70 -8.93 -10.23
CA SER A 48 -3.50 -9.23 -11.42
C SER A 48 -4.96 -8.87 -11.21
N ARG A 49 -5.49 -9.17 -10.02
CA ARG A 49 -6.88 -8.83 -9.69
C ARG A 49 -7.06 -7.31 -9.58
N LEU A 50 -6.09 -6.59 -9.03
CA LEU A 50 -6.13 -5.12 -8.97
C LEU A 50 -6.16 -4.53 -10.39
N LEU A 51 -5.33 -5.03 -11.28
CA LEU A 51 -5.30 -4.57 -12.67
C LEU A 51 -6.64 -4.82 -13.38
N LYS A 52 -7.25 -5.96 -13.12
CA LYS A 52 -8.53 -6.35 -13.74
C LYS A 52 -9.69 -5.49 -13.22
N GLU A 53 -9.76 -5.27 -11.91
CA GLU A 53 -10.91 -4.58 -11.30
C GLU A 53 -10.77 -3.07 -11.29
N TYR A 54 -9.54 -2.56 -11.36
CA TYR A 54 -9.25 -1.12 -11.29
C TYR A 54 -8.41 -0.64 -12.48
N PRO A 55 -8.88 -0.89 -13.74
CA PRO A 55 -8.10 -0.48 -14.91
C PRO A 55 -7.96 1.04 -15.05
N GLU A 56 -8.82 1.80 -14.36
CA GLU A 56 -8.80 3.26 -14.38
C GLU A 56 -7.93 3.87 -13.29
N PHE A 57 -7.36 3.05 -12.42
CA PHE A 57 -6.50 3.49 -11.35
C PHE A 57 -5.04 3.26 -11.73
N ASN A 58 -4.16 4.10 -11.18
CA ASN A 58 -2.74 3.79 -11.19
C ASN A 58 -2.46 2.77 -10.09
N ILE A 59 -1.57 1.84 -10.35
CA ILE A 59 -1.04 0.95 -9.34
C ILE A 59 0.45 1.18 -9.30
N ILE A 60 0.97 1.61 -8.16
CA ILE A 60 2.40 1.85 -7.96
C ILE A 60 2.90 0.99 -6.81
N GLU A 61 4.17 0.68 -6.81
CA GLU A 61 4.80 -0.09 -5.75
C GLU A 61 5.85 0.72 -5.03
N MET A 62 5.76 0.80 -3.70
CA MET A 62 6.83 1.31 -2.88
C MET A 62 7.84 0.19 -2.66
N LEU A 63 9.11 0.47 -2.87
CA LEU A 63 10.18 -0.52 -2.72
C LEU A 63 10.90 -0.36 -1.38
N PRO A 64 11.38 -1.46 -0.78
CA PRO A 64 12.27 -1.37 0.38
C PRO A 64 13.70 -1.02 -0.06
N ILE A 65 14.56 -0.71 0.91
CA ILE A 65 15.98 -0.43 0.64
C ILE A 65 16.68 -1.59 -0.08
N GLU A 66 16.24 -2.82 0.13
CA GLU A 66 16.79 -4.02 -0.50
C GLU A 66 16.49 -4.11 -1.99
N ASN A 67 15.63 -3.24 -2.51
CA ASN A 67 15.23 -3.23 -3.92
C ASN A 67 14.62 -4.57 -4.36
N ILE A 68 13.63 -5.04 -3.60
CA ILE A 68 12.94 -6.32 -3.82
C ILE A 68 11.48 -6.05 -4.18
N SER A 69 10.95 -6.78 -5.15
CA SER A 69 9.53 -6.75 -5.53
C SER A 69 9.00 -8.14 -5.69
N LYS A 70 7.85 -8.46 -5.07
CA LYS A 70 7.18 -9.75 -5.22
C LYS A 70 6.30 -9.81 -6.48
N ILE A 71 6.21 -8.71 -7.23
CA ILE A 71 5.55 -8.68 -8.54
C ILE A 71 6.54 -8.44 -9.66
N ASN A 72 7.81 -8.68 -9.39
CA ASN A 72 8.90 -8.60 -10.37
C ASN A 72 8.99 -7.22 -11.04
N PHE A 73 8.78 -6.16 -10.25
CA PHE A 73 8.86 -4.76 -10.71
C PHE A 73 7.91 -4.43 -11.87
N LYS A 74 6.78 -5.10 -11.98
CA LYS A 74 5.83 -4.88 -13.08
C LYS A 74 5.07 -3.55 -12.96
N ALA A 75 4.95 -2.99 -11.77
CA ALA A 75 4.31 -1.70 -11.56
C ALA A 75 5.36 -0.59 -11.54
N PRO A 76 4.98 0.66 -11.91
CA PRO A 76 5.83 1.80 -11.61
C PRO A 76 6.15 1.81 -10.12
N ASN A 77 7.38 2.13 -9.77
CA ASN A 77 7.82 1.99 -8.39
C ASN A 77 8.63 3.19 -7.93
N PHE A 78 8.81 3.29 -6.62
CA PHE A 78 9.59 4.37 -6.01
C PHE A 78 10.23 3.91 -4.71
N TYR A 79 11.32 4.57 -4.35
CA TYR A 79 11.98 4.40 -3.07
C TYR A 79 12.60 5.74 -2.66
N SER A 80 12.60 6.03 -1.36
CA SER A 80 13.29 7.18 -0.81
C SER A 80 13.94 6.81 0.51
N GLN A 81 15.14 7.31 0.76
CA GLN A 81 15.80 7.21 2.06
C GLN A 81 15.18 8.16 3.08
N ASP A 82 14.46 9.15 2.60
CA ASP A 82 13.76 10.10 3.46
C ASP A 82 12.36 9.59 3.80
N ILE A 83 12.17 9.21 5.04
CA ILE A 83 10.91 8.64 5.53
C ILE A 83 9.75 9.64 5.39
N ARG A 84 10.05 10.93 5.54
CA ARG A 84 9.02 11.97 5.40
C ARG A 84 8.62 12.15 3.94
N GLU A 85 9.57 12.02 3.02
CA GLU A 85 9.28 12.05 1.58
C GLU A 85 8.41 10.85 1.18
N MET A 86 8.73 9.65 1.65
CA MET A 86 7.91 8.47 1.40
C MET A 86 6.49 8.65 1.97
N GLY A 87 6.39 9.16 3.18
CA GLY A 87 5.09 9.46 3.80
C GLY A 87 4.28 10.46 2.99
N ALA A 88 4.93 11.48 2.44
CA ALA A 88 4.28 12.49 1.62
C ALA A 88 3.77 11.92 0.29
N ILE A 89 4.52 11.00 -0.32
CA ILE A 89 4.08 10.32 -1.53
C ILE A 89 2.85 9.45 -1.22
N ILE A 90 2.91 8.66 -0.16
CA ILE A 90 1.79 7.79 0.28
C ILE A 90 0.55 8.65 0.59
N HIS A 91 0.73 9.79 1.23
CA HIS A 91 -0.38 10.70 1.57
C HIS A 91 -1.20 11.09 0.34
N ASN A 92 -0.56 11.20 -0.81
CA ASN A 92 -1.21 11.57 -2.07
C ASN A 92 -1.83 10.39 -2.83
N THR A 93 -1.73 9.17 -2.29
CA THR A 93 -2.40 8.00 -2.85
C THR A 93 -3.74 7.77 -2.17
N ASN A 94 -4.57 6.94 -2.77
CA ASN A 94 -5.96 6.72 -2.30
C ASN A 94 -6.10 5.55 -1.36
N ILE A 95 -5.17 4.60 -1.44
CA ILE A 95 -5.17 3.40 -0.60
C ILE A 95 -3.75 2.82 -0.57
N PHE A 96 -3.37 2.24 0.56
CA PHE A 96 -2.11 1.53 0.74
C PHE A 96 -2.39 0.07 1.06
N VAL A 97 -1.91 -0.84 0.23
CA VAL A 97 -2.15 -2.29 0.36
C VAL A 97 -0.84 -2.97 0.69
N SER A 98 -0.76 -3.63 1.83
CA SER A 98 0.51 -4.18 2.31
C SER A 98 0.30 -5.39 3.23
N ALA A 99 1.32 -6.25 3.28
CA ALA A 99 1.43 -7.24 4.36
C ALA A 99 1.87 -6.54 5.65
N ASP A 100 1.72 -7.24 6.77
CA ASP A 100 2.12 -6.73 8.09
C ASP A 100 3.61 -6.37 8.12
N ASN A 101 3.91 -5.08 8.31
CA ASN A 101 5.28 -4.58 8.41
C ASN A 101 5.27 -3.15 8.99
N GLY A 102 6.47 -2.62 9.30
CA GLY A 102 6.62 -1.29 9.89
C GLY A 102 6.18 -0.14 8.98
N VAL A 103 6.13 -0.35 7.67
CA VAL A 103 5.72 0.68 6.71
C VAL A 103 4.24 1.02 6.86
N MET A 104 3.44 0.09 7.38
CA MET A 104 2.02 0.36 7.65
C MET A 104 1.83 1.49 8.67
N HIS A 105 2.75 1.64 9.61
CA HIS A 105 2.72 2.77 10.55
C HIS A 105 2.97 4.09 9.83
N LEU A 106 3.87 4.10 8.85
CA LEU A 106 4.13 5.27 8.02
C LEU A 106 2.90 5.65 7.21
N ALA A 107 2.25 4.67 6.58
CA ALA A 107 1.03 4.90 5.82
C ALA A 107 -0.09 5.44 6.69
N SER A 108 -0.26 4.89 7.91
CA SER A 108 -1.24 5.39 8.87
C SER A 108 -0.96 6.84 9.25
N ALA A 109 0.30 7.17 9.54
CA ALA A 109 0.71 8.53 9.88
C ALA A 109 0.49 9.50 8.72
N SER A 110 0.48 9.00 7.49
CA SER A 110 0.21 9.78 6.27
C SER A 110 -1.28 9.98 6.01
N LEU A 111 -2.14 9.43 6.86
CA LEU A 111 -3.61 9.52 6.79
C LEU A 111 -4.22 8.78 5.59
N THR A 112 -3.46 7.92 4.94
CA THR A 112 -3.96 7.10 3.82
C THR A 112 -4.62 5.84 4.38
N PRO A 113 -5.83 5.46 3.89
CA PRO A 113 -6.44 4.21 4.30
C PRO A 113 -5.56 3.00 3.96
N ILE A 114 -5.52 2.02 4.85
CA ILE A 114 -4.67 0.84 4.71
C ILE A 114 -5.53 -0.42 4.61
N VAL A 115 -5.19 -1.29 3.66
CA VAL A 115 -5.61 -2.69 3.69
C VAL A 115 -4.37 -3.50 4.06
N GLY A 116 -4.34 -3.99 5.28
CA GLY A 116 -3.21 -4.74 5.83
C GLY A 116 -3.51 -6.22 5.90
N PHE A 117 -2.63 -7.04 5.35
CA PHE A 117 -2.75 -8.50 5.40
C PHE A 117 -1.85 -9.06 6.48
N PHE A 118 -2.40 -9.98 7.28
CA PHE A 118 -1.60 -10.68 8.27
C PHE A 118 -2.00 -12.15 8.34
N SER A 119 -1.06 -12.99 8.75
CA SER A 119 -1.30 -14.42 8.93
C SER A 119 -0.74 -14.92 10.26
N ARG A 120 0.13 -14.14 10.89
CA ARG A 120 0.84 -14.55 12.10
C ARG A 120 0.78 -13.55 13.25
N THR A 121 0.36 -12.31 12.99
CA THR A 121 0.25 -11.27 14.00
C THR A 121 -1.18 -11.19 14.52
N LYS A 122 -1.34 -10.88 15.81
CA LYS A 122 -2.67 -10.75 16.41
C LYS A 122 -3.43 -9.56 15.84
N ARG A 123 -4.68 -9.80 15.48
CA ARG A 123 -5.57 -8.85 14.81
C ARG A 123 -5.71 -7.50 15.54
N ASN A 124 -5.75 -7.50 16.86
CA ASN A 124 -5.98 -6.30 17.66
C ASN A 124 -4.88 -5.24 17.50
N VAL A 125 -3.70 -5.61 16.99
CA VAL A 125 -2.61 -4.66 16.71
C VAL A 125 -3.02 -3.64 15.65
N TYR A 126 -3.95 -3.98 14.77
CA TYR A 126 -4.33 -3.15 13.61
C TYR A 126 -5.52 -2.23 13.87
N GLY A 127 -6.25 -2.43 14.96
CA GLY A 127 -7.45 -1.64 15.26
C GLY A 127 -7.20 -0.15 15.44
N SER A 128 -5.95 0.28 15.58
CA SER A 128 -5.57 1.66 15.82
C SER A 128 -5.24 2.48 14.57
N TYR A 129 -5.24 1.89 13.39
CA TYR A 129 -4.83 2.63 12.19
C TYR A 129 -5.84 3.69 11.72
N GLY A 130 -7.12 3.54 12.01
CA GLY A 130 -8.11 4.55 11.65
C GLY A 130 -8.25 4.80 10.14
N ASN A 131 -8.80 5.96 9.77
CA ASN A 131 -8.92 6.43 8.38
C ASN A 131 -9.63 5.46 7.42
N GLY A 132 -10.54 4.63 7.93
CA GLY A 132 -11.23 3.61 7.13
C GLY A 132 -10.40 2.35 6.88
N SER A 133 -9.24 2.24 7.50
CA SER A 133 -8.33 1.10 7.35
C SER A 133 -8.92 -0.20 7.85
N VAL A 134 -8.45 -1.32 7.28
CA VAL A 134 -8.87 -2.66 7.66
C VAL A 134 -7.67 -3.60 7.74
N ALA A 135 -7.70 -4.49 8.73
CA ALA A 135 -6.73 -5.58 8.86
C ALA A 135 -7.42 -6.90 8.51
N LEU A 136 -6.83 -7.67 7.62
CA LEU A 136 -7.40 -8.90 7.10
C LEU A 136 -6.52 -10.09 7.46
N ASP A 137 -7.12 -11.07 8.18
CA ASP A 137 -6.46 -12.33 8.47
C ASP A 137 -6.60 -13.24 7.25
N THR A 138 -5.48 -13.48 6.56
CA THR A 138 -5.49 -14.29 5.33
C THR A 138 -5.75 -15.77 5.59
N ASN A 139 -5.69 -16.22 6.83
CA ASN A 139 -6.07 -17.59 7.20
C ASN A 139 -7.59 -17.77 7.37
N GLU A 140 -8.30 -16.68 7.66
CA GLU A 140 -9.75 -16.70 7.92
C GLU A 140 -10.57 -16.03 6.82
N THR A 141 -9.93 -15.36 5.87
CA THR A 141 -10.59 -14.63 4.79
C THR A 141 -10.08 -15.11 3.44
N ASN A 142 -10.79 -14.73 2.38
CA ASN A 142 -10.42 -15.07 1.01
C ASN A 142 -10.30 -13.80 0.14
N ILE A 143 -9.87 -13.98 -1.10
CA ILE A 143 -9.62 -12.86 -2.01
C ILE A 143 -10.89 -12.02 -2.27
N GLU A 144 -12.06 -12.62 -2.27
CA GLU A 144 -13.31 -11.86 -2.44
C GLU A 144 -13.54 -10.93 -1.25
N ASP A 145 -13.25 -11.40 -0.04
CA ASP A 145 -13.33 -10.57 1.17
C ASP A 145 -12.38 -9.38 1.08
N TRP A 146 -11.15 -9.63 0.61
CA TRP A 146 -10.13 -8.58 0.49
C TRP A 146 -10.57 -7.50 -0.49
N PHE A 147 -11.08 -7.88 -1.65
CA PHE A 147 -11.49 -6.93 -2.67
C PHE A 147 -12.80 -6.23 -2.33
N ASN A 148 -13.67 -6.82 -1.52
CA ASN A 148 -14.82 -6.13 -0.97
C ASN A 148 -14.39 -4.95 -0.08
N GLU A 149 -13.36 -5.15 0.73
CA GLU A 149 -12.83 -4.08 1.58
C GLU A 149 -12.11 -3.00 0.77
N ILE A 150 -11.35 -3.38 -0.24
CA ILE A 150 -10.72 -2.42 -1.16
C ILE A 150 -11.79 -1.57 -1.85
N ALA A 151 -12.85 -2.19 -2.35
CA ALA A 151 -13.94 -1.50 -3.00
C ALA A 151 -14.64 -0.51 -2.05
N ARG A 152 -14.84 -0.90 -0.80
CA ARG A 152 -15.43 -0.04 0.24
C ARG A 152 -14.60 1.22 0.43
N ILE A 153 -13.30 1.09 0.49
CA ILE A 153 -12.37 2.21 0.71
C ILE A 153 -12.31 3.11 -0.52
N LEU A 154 -12.32 2.54 -1.72
CA LEU A 154 -12.13 3.28 -2.98
C LEU A 154 -13.42 3.88 -3.55
N LYS A 155 -14.52 3.70 -2.88
CA LYS A 155 -15.80 4.31 -3.30
C LYS A 155 -15.71 5.81 -3.48
#